data_452c0cb21deaba5de3555ade29970c02
#
_entry.id   452c0cb21deaba5de3555ade29970c02
#
_cell.length_a   1.000
_cell.length_b   1.000
_cell.length_c   1.000
_cell.angle_alpha   90.00
_cell.angle_beta   90.00
_cell.angle_gamma   90.00
#
_symmetry.space_group_name_H-M   'P 1'
#
loop_
_entity.id
_entity.type
_entity.pdbx_description
1 polymer ?
#
loop_
_entity_poly.entity_id
_entity_poly.type
_entity_poly.pdbx_seq_one_letter_code
_entity_poly.pdbx_strand_id
1 'polypeptide(L)'
;TLLDGPHLIKTYIESGGTILELIKDVSIESDEINLIIQNNPNVKIHIIQHSLFVKISDLSSVTGLIALINIPSSNFIKPHGLSLLLDRIQDPGNLGGIIRTAAAVGVNSVFLSKECNDIWSPKTLRGSQGAHFFLTCYEQQNLEHLIELFEFPVYALNMKGESLYKEDLPKNVAIILGSEGQGVSRNLLDKSTKKITIPMTQGIESLNVGAAASIVMYEYYRQFQSDVTV
;
A
#
# COMPACT_ATOMS: atom_id res chain seq x y z
N THR A 1 15.72 0.57 2.92
CA THR A 1 14.81 0.16 4.00
C THR A 1 15.09 -1.24 4.49
N LEU A 2 14.45 -1.64 5.59
CA LEU A 2 14.56 -2.98 6.18
C LEU A 2 13.29 -3.79 5.88
N LEU A 3 13.48 -5.00 5.38
CA LEU A 3 12.43 -6.00 5.24
C LEU A 3 12.54 -6.96 6.44
N ASP A 4 11.58 -6.90 7.35
CA ASP A 4 11.58 -7.73 8.55
C ASP A 4 10.67 -8.94 8.37
N GLY A 5 11.28 -10.10 8.24
CA GLY A 5 10.63 -11.40 8.14
C GLY A 5 10.93 -12.16 6.85
N PRO A 6 11.11 -13.51 6.98
CA PRO A 6 11.47 -14.37 5.85
C PRO A 6 10.45 -14.30 4.70
N HIS A 7 9.16 -14.29 5.01
CA HIS A 7 8.10 -14.21 3.99
C HIS A 7 8.19 -12.93 3.15
N LEU A 8 8.37 -11.76 3.78
CA LEU A 8 8.50 -10.48 3.08
C LEU A 8 9.76 -10.44 2.21
N ILE A 9 10.88 -10.98 2.74
CA ILE A 9 12.15 -11.10 2.02
C ILE A 9 12.01 -11.99 0.80
N LYS A 10 11.35 -13.15 0.96
CA LYS A 10 11.08 -14.08 -0.13
C LYS A 10 10.23 -13.42 -1.22
N THR A 11 9.15 -12.75 -0.87
CA THR A 11 8.30 -12.02 -1.81
C THR A 11 9.08 -10.96 -2.60
N TYR A 12 10.01 -10.25 -1.92
CA TYR A 12 10.88 -9.28 -2.59
C TYR A 12 11.83 -9.93 -3.61
N ILE A 13 12.46 -11.06 -3.25
CA ILE A 13 13.34 -11.80 -4.16
C ILE A 13 12.53 -12.32 -5.36
N GLU A 14 11.35 -12.89 -5.14
CA GLU A 14 10.47 -13.41 -6.19
C GLU A 14 9.98 -12.31 -7.14
N SER A 15 9.88 -11.06 -6.67
CA SER A 15 9.60 -9.89 -7.52
C SER A 15 10.81 -9.39 -8.33
N GLY A 16 11.97 -10.04 -8.21
CA GLY A 16 13.23 -9.66 -8.90
C GLY A 16 14.10 -8.68 -8.10
N GLY A 17 13.79 -8.47 -6.82
CA GLY A 17 14.54 -7.57 -5.94
C GLY A 17 15.91 -8.14 -5.54
N THR A 18 16.88 -7.25 -5.26
CA THR A 18 18.23 -7.59 -4.85
C THR A 18 18.49 -7.17 -3.41
N ILE A 19 18.90 -8.13 -2.58
CA ILE A 19 19.25 -7.90 -1.19
C ILE A 19 20.67 -7.30 -1.12
N LEU A 20 20.87 -6.29 -0.29
CA LEU A 20 22.18 -5.71 -0.01
C LEU A 20 22.89 -6.46 1.12
N GLU A 21 22.23 -6.63 2.25
CA GLU A 21 22.76 -7.32 3.43
C GLU A 21 21.64 -8.07 4.15
N LEU A 22 22.00 -9.13 4.89
CA LEU A 22 21.10 -9.87 5.77
C LEU A 22 21.57 -9.72 7.22
N ILE A 23 20.59 -9.64 8.13
CA ILE A 23 20.80 -9.65 9.57
C ILE A 23 20.02 -10.84 10.15
N LYS A 24 20.74 -11.79 10.76
CA LYS A 24 20.16 -13.01 11.35
C LYS A 24 20.25 -12.96 12.86
N ASP A 25 19.18 -13.33 13.54
CA ASP A 25 19.19 -13.63 14.97
C ASP A 25 19.88 -14.97 15.22
N VAL A 26 20.91 -14.99 16.09
CA VAL A 26 21.67 -16.20 16.39
C VAL A 26 20.84 -17.29 17.05
N SER A 27 19.76 -16.94 17.74
CA SER A 27 18.94 -17.87 18.52
C SER A 27 17.75 -18.46 17.75
N ILE A 28 17.46 -17.91 16.56
CA ILE A 28 16.30 -18.37 15.77
C ILE A 28 16.78 -19.17 14.57
N GLU A 29 16.35 -20.44 14.52
CA GLU A 29 16.59 -21.35 13.41
C GLU A 29 15.28 -21.67 12.72
N SER A 30 15.30 -21.67 11.39
CA SER A 30 14.15 -21.97 10.54
C SER A 30 14.65 -22.45 9.17
N ASP A 31 14.00 -23.46 8.63
CA ASP A 31 14.31 -23.97 7.28
C ASP A 31 14.13 -22.88 6.21
N GLU A 32 13.12 -22.02 6.37
CA GLU A 32 12.87 -20.90 5.48
C GLU A 32 14.01 -19.87 5.50
N ILE A 33 14.53 -19.53 6.70
CA ILE A 33 15.69 -18.64 6.86
C ILE A 33 16.93 -19.26 6.20
N ASN A 34 17.18 -20.53 6.46
CA ASN A 34 18.34 -21.23 5.91
C ASN A 34 18.26 -21.29 4.39
N LEU A 35 17.10 -21.53 3.82
CA LEU A 35 16.90 -21.56 2.36
C LEU A 35 17.15 -20.18 1.73
N ILE A 36 16.66 -19.09 2.34
CA ILE A 36 16.93 -17.73 1.86
C ILE A 36 18.44 -17.46 1.84
N ILE A 37 19.15 -17.83 2.91
CA ILE A 37 20.59 -17.62 3.02
C ILE A 37 21.33 -18.45 1.95
N GLN A 38 21.00 -19.73 1.79
CA GLN A 38 21.63 -20.61 0.82
C GLN A 38 21.44 -20.14 -0.63
N ASN A 39 20.28 -19.59 -0.95
CA ASN A 39 19.97 -19.08 -2.28
C ASN A 39 20.62 -17.70 -2.56
N ASN A 40 21.21 -17.06 -1.55
CA ASN A 40 21.87 -15.76 -1.68
C ASN A 40 23.34 -15.80 -1.15
N PRO A 41 24.23 -16.68 -1.70
CA PRO A 41 25.54 -16.96 -1.12
C PRO A 41 26.51 -15.77 -1.16
N ASN A 42 26.27 -14.79 -2.02
CA ASN A 42 27.11 -13.59 -2.17
C ASN A 42 26.66 -12.42 -1.29
N VAL A 43 25.53 -12.54 -0.59
CA VAL A 43 25.02 -11.51 0.28
C VAL A 43 25.72 -11.59 1.64
N LYS A 44 26.21 -10.45 2.12
CA LYS A 44 26.85 -10.37 3.43
C LYS A 44 25.82 -10.59 4.54
N ILE A 45 26.14 -11.47 5.50
CA ILE A 45 25.26 -11.83 6.60
C ILE A 45 25.88 -11.38 7.92
N HIS A 46 25.08 -10.64 8.71
CA HIS A 46 25.42 -10.27 10.07
C HIS A 46 24.64 -11.15 11.05
N ILE A 47 25.33 -12.02 11.77
CA ILE A 47 24.73 -12.82 12.84
C ILE A 47 24.86 -12.04 14.14
N ILE A 48 23.73 -11.70 14.76
CA ILE A 48 23.71 -10.89 15.97
C ILE A 48 22.95 -11.55 17.11
N GLN A 49 23.21 -11.12 18.33
CA GLN A 49 22.52 -11.57 19.53
C GLN A 49 21.05 -11.15 19.49
N HIS A 50 20.16 -11.98 20.04
CA HIS A 50 18.73 -11.74 20.14
C HIS A 50 18.38 -10.35 20.70
N SER A 51 19.07 -9.94 21.77
CA SER A 51 18.87 -8.64 22.41
C SER A 51 19.18 -7.43 21.51
N LEU A 52 20.07 -7.59 20.51
CA LEU A 52 20.34 -6.58 19.50
C LEU A 52 19.32 -6.67 18.36
N PHE A 53 18.95 -7.88 17.96
CA PHE A 53 17.98 -8.08 16.89
C PHE A 53 16.62 -7.45 17.27
N VAL A 54 16.13 -7.65 18.48
CA VAL A 54 14.90 -7.04 19.01
C VAL A 54 14.93 -5.51 18.96
N LYS A 55 16.11 -4.89 19.10
CA LYS A 55 16.25 -3.42 19.03
C LYS A 55 16.21 -2.87 17.61
N ILE A 56 16.53 -3.70 16.62
CA ILE A 56 16.50 -3.32 15.19
C ILE A 56 15.12 -3.61 14.60
N SER A 57 14.48 -4.69 15.05
CA SER A 57 13.12 -5.05 14.64
C SER A 57 12.11 -4.13 15.32
N ASP A 58 11.31 -3.43 14.52
CA ASP A 58 10.17 -2.61 15.00
C ASP A 58 8.90 -3.47 15.22
N LEU A 59 9.01 -4.78 15.06
CA LEU A 59 7.88 -5.69 15.14
C LEU A 59 7.72 -6.27 16.54
N SER A 60 6.48 -6.42 16.97
CA SER A 60 6.15 -7.04 18.28
C SER A 60 6.51 -8.52 18.36
N SER A 61 6.66 -9.20 17.22
CA SER A 61 7.08 -10.60 17.12
C SER A 61 8.34 -10.70 16.29
N VAL A 62 9.39 -11.21 16.89
CA VAL A 62 10.70 -11.38 16.25
C VAL A 62 10.64 -12.48 15.20
N THR A 63 11.10 -12.16 14.00
CA THR A 63 11.03 -13.07 12.84
C THR A 63 12.32 -13.84 12.58
N GLY A 64 13.46 -13.37 13.13
CA GLY A 64 14.77 -14.00 13.05
C GLY A 64 15.60 -13.64 11.83
N LEU A 65 15.03 -12.97 10.82
CA LEU A 65 15.75 -12.50 9.63
C LEU A 65 15.25 -11.12 9.18
N ILE A 66 16.18 -10.21 8.94
CA ILE A 66 15.95 -8.90 8.32
C ILE A 66 16.84 -8.76 7.11
N ALA A 67 16.32 -8.21 6.02
CA ALA A 67 17.09 -7.83 4.85
C ALA A 67 17.17 -6.31 4.69
N LEU A 68 18.36 -5.79 4.41
CA LEU A 68 18.56 -4.42 3.95
C LEU A 68 18.42 -4.38 2.42
N ILE A 69 17.58 -3.50 1.92
CA ILE A 69 17.36 -3.30 0.50
C ILE A 69 17.41 -1.81 0.11
N ASN A 70 17.65 -1.55 -1.17
CA ASN A 70 17.33 -0.24 -1.74
C ASN A 70 15.82 -0.13 -1.94
N ILE A 71 15.25 1.03 -1.60
CA ILE A 71 13.87 1.33 -1.95
C ILE A 71 13.77 1.38 -3.48
N PRO A 72 12.88 0.57 -4.10
CA PRO A 72 12.69 0.59 -5.55
C PRO A 72 12.29 2.00 -6.02
N SER A 73 12.99 2.52 -7.01
CA SER A 73 12.65 3.79 -7.65
C SER A 73 11.68 3.55 -8.79
N SER A 74 10.60 4.33 -8.85
CA SER A 74 9.66 4.28 -9.97
C SER A 74 9.81 5.54 -10.82
N ASN A 75 10.01 5.40 -12.12
CA ASN A 75 9.81 6.51 -13.04
C ASN A 75 8.32 6.84 -13.09
N PHE A 76 7.99 8.13 -13.19
CA PHE A 76 6.60 8.54 -13.33
C PHE A 76 6.01 7.94 -14.61
N ILE A 77 4.95 7.14 -14.44
CA ILE A 77 4.18 6.57 -15.55
C ILE A 77 2.85 7.31 -15.61
N LYS A 78 2.44 7.70 -16.82
CA LYS A 78 1.13 8.33 -17.03
C LYS A 78 0.03 7.43 -16.45
N PRO A 79 -0.77 7.93 -15.50
CA PRO A 79 -1.82 7.13 -14.88
C PRO A 79 -2.83 6.63 -15.90
N HIS A 80 -3.32 5.40 -15.69
CA HIS A 80 -4.38 4.78 -16.47
C HIS A 80 -5.13 3.78 -15.58
N GLY A 81 -6.26 3.25 -16.02
CA GLY A 81 -7.06 2.32 -15.21
C GLY A 81 -7.48 2.94 -13.88
N LEU A 82 -7.50 2.14 -12.82
CA LEU A 82 -7.75 2.61 -11.47
C LEU A 82 -6.48 3.17 -10.83
N SER A 83 -6.55 4.42 -10.37
CA SER A 83 -5.49 5.07 -9.58
C SER A 83 -6.03 5.49 -8.22
N LEU A 84 -5.22 5.41 -7.17
CA LEU A 84 -5.58 5.88 -5.83
C LEU A 84 -4.79 7.14 -5.46
N LEU A 85 -5.46 8.11 -4.86
CA LEU A 85 -4.87 9.29 -4.25
C LEU A 85 -5.15 9.23 -2.74
N LEU A 86 -4.11 9.02 -1.95
CA LEU A 86 -4.19 8.87 -0.50
C LEU A 86 -3.86 10.20 0.17
N ASP A 87 -4.88 10.82 0.79
CA ASP A 87 -4.76 12.11 1.45
C ASP A 87 -4.62 11.93 2.96
N ARG A 88 -3.39 12.10 3.48
CA ARG A 88 -3.08 12.10 4.91
C ARG A 88 -3.44 10.80 5.63
N ILE A 89 -3.19 9.65 5.03
CA ILE A 89 -3.35 8.34 5.70
C ILE A 89 -2.18 8.15 6.66
N GLN A 90 -2.44 8.18 7.96
CA GLN A 90 -1.39 8.19 8.99
C GLN A 90 -1.17 6.84 9.67
N ASP A 91 -2.20 6.00 9.76
CA ASP A 91 -2.06 4.68 10.36
C ASP A 91 -1.35 3.71 9.40
N PRO A 92 -0.20 3.12 9.81
CA PRO A 92 0.57 2.22 8.94
C PRO A 92 -0.16 0.91 8.63
N GLY A 93 -1.07 0.47 9.51
CA GLY A 93 -1.89 -0.73 9.29
C GLY A 93 -2.94 -0.51 8.21
N ASN A 94 -3.63 0.64 8.26
CA ASN A 94 -4.57 1.05 7.21
C ASN A 94 -3.85 1.23 5.88
N LEU A 95 -2.71 1.93 5.88
CA LEU A 95 -1.93 2.15 4.67
C LEU A 95 -1.46 0.83 4.05
N GLY A 96 -0.90 -0.07 4.86
CA GLY A 96 -0.49 -1.41 4.41
C GLY A 96 -1.65 -2.23 3.85
N GLY A 97 -2.81 -2.21 4.51
CA GLY A 97 -4.04 -2.88 4.05
C GLY A 97 -4.55 -2.33 2.71
N ILE A 98 -4.52 -1.00 2.54
CA ILE A 98 -4.88 -0.34 1.27
C ILE A 98 -3.94 -0.79 0.15
N ILE A 99 -2.63 -0.74 0.36
CA ILE A 99 -1.61 -1.18 -0.60
C ILE A 99 -1.82 -2.64 -0.99
N ARG A 100 -2.08 -3.51 -0.01
CA ARG A 100 -2.33 -4.93 -0.25
C ARG A 100 -3.57 -5.17 -1.11
N THR A 101 -4.67 -4.50 -0.81
CA THR A 101 -5.90 -4.59 -1.59
C THR A 101 -5.71 -4.01 -2.98
N ALA A 102 -5.00 -2.88 -3.10
CA ALA A 102 -4.70 -2.23 -4.37
C ALA A 102 -3.95 -3.16 -5.34
N ALA A 103 -2.95 -3.88 -4.83
CA ALA A 103 -2.24 -4.89 -5.63
C ALA A 103 -3.16 -6.05 -6.04
N ALA A 104 -4.02 -6.52 -5.12
CA ALA A 104 -4.92 -7.64 -5.37
C ALA A 104 -5.96 -7.37 -6.47
N VAL A 105 -6.41 -6.12 -6.59
CA VAL A 105 -7.41 -5.72 -7.61
C VAL A 105 -6.77 -5.12 -8.87
N GLY A 106 -5.45 -5.03 -8.94
CA GLY A 106 -4.73 -4.52 -10.10
C GLY A 106 -4.84 -3.00 -10.25
N VAL A 107 -4.75 -2.25 -9.14
CA VAL A 107 -4.59 -0.78 -9.18
C VAL A 107 -3.29 -0.43 -9.89
N ASN A 108 -3.33 0.51 -10.82
CA ASN A 108 -2.16 0.86 -11.63
C ASN A 108 -1.16 1.73 -10.88
N SER A 109 -1.64 2.70 -10.10
CA SER A 109 -0.77 3.64 -9.39
C SER A 109 -1.41 4.10 -8.08
N VAL A 110 -0.58 4.27 -7.07
CA VAL A 110 -0.96 4.86 -5.78
C VAL A 110 -0.12 6.11 -5.53
N PHE A 111 -0.79 7.22 -5.30
CA PHE A 111 -0.18 8.52 -5.02
C PHE A 111 -0.47 8.92 -3.57
N LEU A 112 0.57 9.22 -2.81
CA LEU A 112 0.46 9.55 -1.39
C LEU A 112 0.83 11.02 -1.16
N SER A 113 -0.02 11.73 -0.42
CA SER A 113 0.31 13.08 0.04
C SER A 113 1.53 13.07 0.97
N LYS A 114 2.13 14.24 1.18
CA LYS A 114 3.31 14.40 2.06
C LYS A 114 3.03 13.99 3.50
N GLU A 115 1.79 14.11 3.92
CA GLU A 115 1.34 13.82 5.29
C GLU A 115 0.90 12.37 5.49
N CYS A 116 1.00 11.50 4.48
CA CYS A 116 0.82 10.06 4.66
C CYS A 116 1.98 9.47 5.47
N ASN A 117 1.70 8.35 6.13
CA ASN A 117 2.77 7.56 6.75
C ASN A 117 3.74 7.05 5.68
N ASP A 118 4.98 6.79 6.09
CA ASP A 118 6.01 6.18 5.25
C ASP A 118 5.57 4.77 4.81
N ILE A 119 5.41 4.57 3.50
CA ILE A 119 5.00 3.28 2.94
C ILE A 119 6.09 2.21 3.08
N TRP A 120 7.34 2.61 3.24
CA TRP A 120 8.49 1.72 3.40
C TRP A 120 8.83 1.46 4.88
N SER A 121 8.02 1.98 5.81
CA SER A 121 8.18 1.64 7.22
C SER A 121 7.91 0.15 7.47
N PRO A 122 8.62 -0.50 8.41
CA PRO A 122 8.44 -1.93 8.71
C PRO A 122 6.99 -2.32 9.01
N LYS A 123 6.24 -1.45 9.69
CA LYS A 123 4.83 -1.68 10.00
C LYS A 123 3.93 -1.67 8.76
N THR A 124 4.15 -0.73 7.83
CA THR A 124 3.40 -0.65 6.58
C THR A 124 3.74 -1.83 5.67
N LEU A 125 5.02 -2.15 5.53
CA LEU A 125 5.51 -3.31 4.77
C LEU A 125 4.91 -4.62 5.29
N ARG A 126 4.84 -4.79 6.61
CA ARG A 126 4.18 -5.95 7.21
C ARG A 126 2.67 -5.99 6.91
N GLY A 127 1.99 -4.85 7.01
CA GLY A 127 0.56 -4.74 6.69
C GLY A 127 0.24 -5.10 5.24
N SER A 128 1.11 -4.71 4.32
CA SER A 128 0.95 -4.99 2.89
C SER A 128 1.39 -6.38 2.45
N GLN A 129 2.16 -7.11 3.28
CA GLN A 129 2.67 -8.45 2.97
C GLN A 129 3.45 -8.51 1.65
N GLY A 130 4.23 -7.47 1.34
CA GLY A 130 5.04 -7.39 0.11
C GLY A 130 4.29 -6.92 -1.13
N ALA A 131 3.04 -6.51 -1.02
CA ALA A 131 2.26 -5.95 -2.14
C ALA A 131 2.92 -4.74 -2.80
N HIS A 132 3.78 -4.02 -2.08
CA HIS A 132 4.60 -2.91 -2.59
C HIS A 132 5.43 -3.28 -3.83
N PHE A 133 5.84 -4.54 -3.94
CA PHE A 133 6.70 -4.99 -5.01
C PHE A 133 5.95 -5.25 -6.33
N PHE A 134 4.63 -5.24 -6.29
CA PHE A 134 3.75 -5.48 -7.43
C PHE A 134 2.95 -4.24 -7.84
N LEU A 135 3.24 -3.08 -7.23
CA LEU A 135 2.44 -1.87 -7.36
C LEU A 135 3.36 -0.66 -7.52
N THR A 136 2.97 0.29 -8.36
CA THR A 136 3.70 1.55 -8.46
C THR A 136 3.16 2.57 -7.46
N CYS A 137 4.00 2.95 -6.50
CA CYS A 137 3.67 3.94 -5.47
C CYS A 137 4.52 5.20 -5.63
N TYR A 138 3.89 6.36 -5.50
CA TYR A 138 4.53 7.67 -5.56
C TYR A 138 4.27 8.41 -4.26
N GLU A 139 5.31 8.56 -3.44
CA GLU A 139 5.25 9.28 -2.17
C GLU A 139 5.45 10.78 -2.34
N GLN A 140 5.15 11.53 -1.28
CA GLN A 140 5.43 12.96 -1.17
C GLN A 140 4.79 13.81 -2.28
N GLN A 141 3.63 13.37 -2.81
CA GLN A 141 2.98 14.04 -3.92
C GLN A 141 2.16 15.27 -3.47
N ASN A 142 2.18 16.29 -4.28
CA ASN A 142 1.19 17.35 -4.21
C ASN A 142 -0.06 16.90 -4.97
N LEU A 143 -1.04 16.34 -4.24
CA LEU A 143 -2.25 15.77 -4.84
C LEU A 143 -3.10 16.82 -5.55
N GLU A 144 -3.11 18.09 -5.08
CA GLU A 144 -3.86 19.17 -5.73
C GLU A 144 -3.32 19.50 -7.13
N HIS A 145 -2.00 19.48 -7.27
CA HIS A 145 -1.37 19.67 -8.58
C HIS A 145 -1.51 18.43 -9.45
N LEU A 146 -1.41 17.24 -8.84
CA LEU A 146 -1.52 15.98 -9.55
C LEU A 146 -2.90 15.80 -10.19
N ILE A 147 -3.99 16.19 -9.52
CA ILE A 147 -5.35 16.13 -10.07
C ILE A 147 -5.46 16.89 -11.40
N GLU A 148 -4.77 18.02 -11.55
CA GLU A 148 -4.78 18.84 -12.77
C GLU A 148 -4.12 18.14 -13.96
N LEU A 149 -3.28 17.14 -13.71
CA LEU A 149 -2.58 16.36 -14.74
C LEU A 149 -3.38 15.13 -15.21
N PHE A 150 -4.46 14.75 -14.52
CA PHE A 150 -5.30 13.65 -14.93
C PHE A 150 -6.19 14.05 -16.12
N GLU A 151 -6.16 13.25 -17.18
CA GLU A 151 -7.03 13.42 -18.36
C GLU A 151 -8.36 12.64 -18.22
N PHE A 152 -8.65 12.12 -17.03
CA PHE A 152 -9.84 11.33 -16.72
C PHE A 152 -10.42 11.73 -15.35
N PRO A 153 -11.66 11.33 -15.04
CA PRO A 153 -12.34 11.76 -13.83
C PRO A 153 -11.61 11.37 -12.54
N VAL A 154 -11.63 12.29 -11.58
CA VAL A 154 -11.13 12.09 -10.22
C VAL A 154 -12.30 12.15 -9.25
N TYR A 155 -12.61 11.03 -8.60
CA TYR A 155 -13.71 10.91 -7.65
C TYR A 155 -13.20 10.97 -6.22
N ALA A 156 -13.89 11.70 -5.36
CA ALA A 156 -13.56 11.75 -3.94
C ALA A 156 -14.55 10.92 -3.13
N LEU A 157 -14.02 10.02 -2.29
CA LEU A 157 -14.85 9.31 -1.32
C LEU A 157 -15.24 10.26 -0.20
N ASN A 158 -16.54 10.51 -0.04
CA ASN A 158 -17.09 11.43 0.93
C ASN A 158 -18.44 10.93 1.42
N MET A 159 -18.82 11.28 2.65
CA MET A 159 -20.11 10.88 3.23
C MET A 159 -21.31 11.53 2.53
N LYS A 160 -21.11 12.67 1.88
CA LYS A 160 -22.12 13.42 1.13
C LYS A 160 -21.82 13.33 -0.36
N GLY A 161 -22.10 12.20 -0.96
CA GLY A 161 -21.87 11.94 -2.37
C GLY A 161 -22.99 11.09 -2.98
N GLU A 162 -22.88 10.80 -4.26
CA GLU A 162 -23.74 9.84 -4.92
C GLU A 162 -23.34 8.42 -4.52
N SER A 163 -24.34 7.52 -4.43
CA SER A 163 -24.05 6.14 -4.01
C SER A 163 -23.10 5.44 -4.99
N LEU A 164 -22.00 4.90 -4.46
CA LEU A 164 -21.04 4.10 -5.23
C LEU A 164 -21.72 3.00 -6.06
N TYR A 165 -22.75 2.35 -5.51
CA TYR A 165 -23.44 1.24 -6.16
C TYR A 165 -24.40 1.65 -7.28
N LYS A 166 -24.62 2.95 -7.49
CA LYS A 166 -25.39 3.51 -8.60
C LYS A 166 -24.49 4.13 -9.67
N GLU A 167 -23.17 4.08 -9.46
CA GLU A 167 -22.20 4.66 -10.37
C GLU A 167 -21.71 3.62 -11.37
N ASP A 168 -21.77 3.98 -12.64
CA ASP A 168 -20.99 3.33 -13.70
C ASP A 168 -19.60 3.99 -13.68
N LEU A 169 -18.64 3.33 -13.02
CA LEU A 169 -17.31 3.87 -12.88
C LEU A 169 -16.62 3.97 -14.25
N PRO A 170 -15.89 5.04 -14.57
CA PRO A 170 -15.08 5.09 -15.78
C PRO A 170 -13.94 4.07 -15.72
N LYS A 171 -13.59 3.47 -16.88
CA LYS A 171 -12.45 2.53 -16.98
C LYS A 171 -11.13 3.17 -16.51
N ASN A 172 -10.93 4.46 -16.81
CA ASN A 172 -9.84 5.26 -16.24
C ASN A 172 -10.46 6.19 -15.22
N VAL A 173 -10.11 6.01 -13.95
CA VAL A 173 -10.61 6.82 -12.83
C VAL A 173 -9.58 6.88 -11.72
N ALA A 174 -9.46 8.03 -11.08
CA ALA A 174 -8.73 8.17 -9.84
C ALA A 174 -9.71 8.31 -8.66
N ILE A 175 -9.42 7.65 -7.55
CA ILE A 175 -10.23 7.71 -6.33
C ILE A 175 -9.39 8.34 -5.21
N ILE A 176 -9.92 9.42 -4.63
CA ILE A 176 -9.32 10.08 -3.47
C ILE A 176 -9.89 9.45 -2.20
N LEU A 177 -8.99 8.99 -1.33
CA LEU A 177 -9.29 8.47 0.00
C LEU A 177 -8.64 9.39 1.04
N GLY A 178 -9.39 9.85 2.01
CA GLY A 178 -8.91 10.78 3.02
C GLY A 178 -8.62 10.11 4.36
N SER A 179 -8.04 10.88 5.28
CA SER A 179 -7.66 10.43 6.62
C SER A 179 -8.87 9.96 7.45
N GLU A 180 -8.59 9.11 8.44
CA GLU A 180 -9.60 8.48 9.31
C GLU A 180 -10.45 9.49 10.08
N GLY A 181 -9.85 10.61 10.53
CA GLY A 181 -10.55 11.60 11.38
C GLY A 181 -11.21 12.73 10.60
N GLN A 182 -10.59 13.18 9.50
CA GLN A 182 -11.04 14.38 8.78
C GLN A 182 -11.58 14.09 7.38
N GLY A 183 -11.41 12.85 6.88
CA GLY A 183 -11.76 12.51 5.52
C GLY A 183 -10.85 13.21 4.48
N VAL A 184 -11.36 13.35 3.27
CA VAL A 184 -10.68 14.04 2.18
C VAL A 184 -10.64 15.54 2.45
N SER A 185 -9.50 16.19 2.25
CA SER A 185 -9.31 17.63 2.44
C SER A 185 -10.24 18.44 1.52
N ARG A 186 -10.63 19.64 2.00
CA ARG A 186 -11.59 20.49 1.29
C ARG A 186 -11.10 20.85 -0.12
N ASN A 187 -9.83 21.19 -0.24
CA ASN A 187 -9.24 21.56 -1.53
C ASN A 187 -9.34 20.43 -2.56
N LEU A 188 -9.09 19.18 -2.13
CA LEU A 188 -9.22 18.01 -3.00
C LEU A 188 -10.69 17.69 -3.31
N LEU A 189 -11.61 17.88 -2.35
CA LEU A 189 -13.04 17.75 -2.59
C LEU A 189 -13.57 18.77 -3.61
N ASP A 190 -13.06 19.99 -3.57
CA ASP A 190 -13.48 21.07 -4.48
C ASP A 190 -12.89 20.88 -5.90
N LYS A 191 -11.72 20.23 -6.03
CA LYS A 191 -11.08 19.88 -7.31
C LYS A 191 -11.56 18.55 -7.89
N SER A 192 -12.22 17.71 -7.09
CA SER A 192 -12.71 16.41 -7.57
C SER A 192 -13.85 16.58 -8.59
N THR A 193 -13.88 15.72 -9.60
CA THR A 193 -14.93 15.68 -10.61
C THR A 193 -16.28 15.31 -10.00
N LYS A 194 -16.25 14.40 -9.02
CA LYS A 194 -17.46 13.86 -8.38
C LYS A 194 -17.17 13.42 -6.95
N LYS A 195 -18.19 13.48 -6.09
CA LYS A 195 -18.16 12.91 -4.75
C LYS A 195 -19.03 11.67 -4.73
N ILE A 196 -18.45 10.55 -4.30
CA ILE A 196 -19.13 9.25 -4.17
C ILE A 196 -19.18 8.84 -2.72
N THR A 197 -20.19 8.08 -2.34
CA THR A 197 -20.37 7.58 -0.98
C THR A 197 -20.63 6.09 -0.95
N ILE A 198 -20.13 5.40 0.07
CA ILE A 198 -20.54 4.04 0.41
C ILE A 198 -21.77 4.16 1.30
N PRO A 199 -22.93 3.63 0.87
CA PRO A 199 -24.13 3.66 1.70
C PRO A 199 -23.93 2.95 3.04
N MET A 200 -24.35 3.58 4.12
CA MET A 200 -24.27 3.06 5.48
C MET A 200 -25.63 3.09 6.17
N THR A 201 -25.80 2.28 7.20
CA THR A 201 -26.98 2.30 8.06
C THR A 201 -27.04 3.62 8.85
N GLN A 202 -28.24 4.12 9.10
CA GLN A 202 -28.44 5.34 9.89
C GLN A 202 -27.77 5.22 11.28
N GLY A 203 -27.09 6.28 11.70
CA GLY A 203 -26.40 6.36 13.00
C GLY A 203 -24.93 5.94 12.97
N ILE A 204 -24.41 5.44 11.82
CA ILE A 204 -22.99 5.17 11.63
C ILE A 204 -22.34 6.37 10.95
N GLU A 205 -21.30 6.93 11.56
CA GLU A 205 -20.65 8.15 11.08
C GLU A 205 -19.65 7.89 9.95
N SER A 206 -18.87 6.77 10.02
CA SER A 206 -17.87 6.47 9.01
C SER A 206 -17.46 5.01 9.03
N LEU A 207 -16.81 4.56 7.96
CA LEU A 207 -16.07 3.30 7.88
C LEU A 207 -14.58 3.55 8.15
N ASN A 208 -13.88 2.54 8.63
CA ASN A 208 -12.42 2.50 8.59
C ASN A 208 -11.95 2.74 7.15
N VAL A 209 -10.91 3.55 6.96
CA VAL A 209 -10.44 3.96 5.62
C VAL A 209 -9.96 2.78 4.78
N GLY A 210 -9.31 1.78 5.38
CA GLY A 210 -8.90 0.55 4.68
C GLY A 210 -10.10 -0.27 4.20
N ALA A 211 -11.16 -0.35 5.02
CA ALA A 211 -12.42 -1.00 4.64
C ALA A 211 -13.11 -0.23 3.51
N ALA A 212 -13.20 1.08 3.63
CA ALA A 212 -13.79 1.93 2.58
C ALA A 212 -13.01 1.82 1.25
N ALA A 213 -11.69 1.85 1.31
CA ALA A 213 -10.82 1.65 0.15
C ALA A 213 -11.08 0.30 -0.51
N SER A 214 -11.18 -0.77 0.30
CA SER A 214 -11.42 -2.13 -0.21
C SER A 214 -12.76 -2.24 -0.94
N ILE A 215 -13.82 -1.65 -0.38
CA ILE A 215 -15.15 -1.65 -1.00
C ILE A 215 -15.12 -0.94 -2.36
N VAL A 216 -14.52 0.24 -2.44
CA VAL A 216 -14.43 1.01 -3.69
C VAL A 216 -13.60 0.27 -4.74
N MET A 217 -12.45 -0.28 -4.35
CA MET A 217 -11.57 -1.03 -5.25
C MET A 217 -12.24 -2.30 -5.79
N TYR A 218 -12.93 -3.05 -4.92
CA TYR A 218 -13.65 -4.26 -5.36
C TYR A 218 -14.92 -3.96 -6.16
N GLU A 219 -15.57 -2.80 -5.96
CA GLU A 219 -16.65 -2.37 -6.83
C GLU A 219 -16.12 -2.05 -8.25
N TYR A 220 -14.96 -1.36 -8.34
CA TYR A 220 -14.31 -1.18 -9.63
C TYR A 220 -13.92 -2.52 -10.26
N TYR A 221 -13.33 -3.45 -9.50
CA TYR A 221 -12.97 -4.78 -9.96
C TYR A 221 -14.18 -5.54 -10.49
N ARG A 222 -15.31 -5.50 -9.78
CA ARG A 222 -16.57 -6.11 -10.20
C ARG A 222 -17.05 -5.59 -11.55
N GLN A 223 -16.88 -4.29 -11.80
CA GLN A 223 -17.35 -3.68 -13.05
C GLN A 223 -16.44 -3.99 -14.25
N PHE A 224 -15.14 -4.20 -14.06
CA PHE A 224 -14.20 -4.28 -15.17
C PHE A 224 -13.37 -5.56 -15.27
N GLN A 225 -13.29 -6.37 -14.21
CA GLN A 225 -12.38 -7.52 -14.15
C GLN A 225 -13.04 -8.81 -13.65
N SER A 226 -14.37 -8.82 -13.45
CA SER A 226 -15.12 -9.98 -12.93
C SER A 226 -15.05 -11.24 -13.81
N ASP A 227 -14.55 -11.13 -15.03
CA ASP A 227 -14.44 -12.25 -15.97
C ASP A 227 -13.08 -12.98 -15.91
N VAL A 228 -12.18 -12.59 -15.02
CA VAL A 228 -10.92 -13.30 -14.80
C VAL A 228 -11.20 -14.53 -13.96
N THR A 229 -11.39 -15.66 -14.61
CA THR A 229 -11.40 -16.99 -13.98
C THR A 229 -10.00 -17.26 -13.42
N VAL A 230 -9.90 -17.49 -12.11
CA VAL A 230 -8.68 -17.88 -11.39
C VAL A 230 -8.35 -19.34 -11.71
#